data_5145339451d1d7ab8d15d6a17e9caba9
#
_entry.id   5145339451d1d7ab8d15d6a17e9caba9
#
_cell.length_a   1.000
_cell.length_b   1.000
_cell.length_c   1.000
_cell.angle_alpha   90.00
_cell.angle_beta   90.00
_cell.angle_gamma   90.00
#
_symmetry.space_group_name_H-M   'P 1'
#
loop_
_entity.id
_entity.type
_entity.pdbx_description
1 polymer ?
#
loop_
_entity_poly.entity_id
_entity_poly.type
_entity_poly.pdbx_seq_one_letter_code
_entity_poly.pdbx_strand_id
1 'polypeptide(L)'
;MKEEKKQLRSGFTTGTCAAAAAKAAAFFLTGDEKTQISLQTPGGRVAHFQVQKLVDGEMTWFGVQKDAGDDPDVTHGAWIYGAVSRISKDMGFRRSVESKSDRTCEKKETVEKHDVDQEAWTDGLARAYEWEPDTEADHSGQFRLFLTAKDGIGLVTKPGLSCPVGNYAINPVPRQMIFQSVTHVLEETEAHGDYLIQLWIPAGRELALKTFNPKLGIEGGISILGTTGIVNPMSEQALMDTIRLEIHMRAVAGEHSLILAPGNYGERFLAEHLGIAIDQAVTCSNFIADAIRWSADAGMSEILFVGHIGKLIKVAGGVKNTHSKYGDRRMEIMADCLPGTLDEQVRNEWTDRILGCNTTEEALEYLKSWGICDQVMHTAVSRMQRYMKQWAGGNCDVQVVTFSTVYGILGKTSDSDRMIERWRHS
;
A
#
# COMPACT_ATOMS: atom_id res chain seq x y z
N MET A 1 12.85 -1.70 36.43
CA MET A 1 11.57 -1.03 36.15
C MET A 1 11.17 -1.40 34.74
N LYS A 2 10.06 -2.13 34.54
CA LYS A 2 9.49 -2.33 33.22
C LYS A 2 8.87 -1.02 32.82
N GLU A 3 9.38 -0.35 31.78
CA GLU A 3 8.68 0.77 31.16
C GLU A 3 7.31 0.27 30.72
N GLU A 4 6.26 0.83 31.29
CA GLU A 4 4.90 0.65 30.80
C GLU A 4 4.88 1.16 29.34
N LYS A 5 4.70 0.25 28.39
CA LYS A 5 4.49 0.62 27.00
C LYS A 5 3.26 1.51 26.94
N LYS A 6 3.46 2.80 26.71
CA LYS A 6 2.39 3.77 26.48
C LYS A 6 1.48 3.22 25.40
N GLN A 7 0.23 2.95 25.74
CA GLN A 7 -0.75 2.48 24.77
C GLN A 7 -1.02 3.60 23.76
N LEU A 8 -0.64 3.38 22.50
CA LEU A 8 -0.85 4.35 21.43
C LEU A 8 -2.35 4.51 21.14
N ARG A 9 -2.77 5.73 20.86
CA ARG A 9 -4.17 6.07 20.55
C ARG A 9 -4.49 5.69 19.10
N SER A 10 -5.50 4.87 18.90
CA SER A 10 -6.04 4.55 17.58
C SER A 10 -6.79 5.73 16.97
N GLY A 11 -6.81 5.81 15.65
CA GLY A 11 -7.56 6.77 14.86
C GLY A 11 -8.59 6.12 13.93
N PHE A 12 -9.06 6.89 12.95
CA PHE A 12 -10.03 6.44 11.95
C PHE A 12 -9.47 6.53 10.53
N THR A 13 -9.91 5.62 9.67
CA THR A 13 -9.45 5.54 8.28
C THR A 13 -10.11 6.62 7.40
N THR A 14 -9.55 6.86 6.20
CA THR A 14 -10.19 7.71 5.17
C THR A 14 -11.59 7.22 4.81
N GLY A 15 -11.82 5.90 4.81
CA GLY A 15 -13.12 5.29 4.57
C GLY A 15 -14.17 5.66 5.63
N THR A 16 -13.79 5.62 6.91
CA THR A 16 -14.69 6.00 8.00
C THR A 16 -15.05 7.48 7.97
N CYS A 17 -14.07 8.35 7.68
CA CYS A 17 -14.31 9.78 7.54
C CYS A 17 -15.22 10.09 6.34
N ALA A 18 -15.02 9.41 5.21
CA ALA A 18 -15.85 9.57 4.02
C ALA A 18 -17.30 9.12 4.27
N ALA A 19 -17.49 7.99 4.97
CA ALA A 19 -18.83 7.53 5.34
C ALA A 19 -19.56 8.51 6.29
N ALA A 20 -18.85 9.10 7.25
CA ALA A 20 -19.42 10.10 8.14
C ALA A 20 -19.78 11.39 7.40
N ALA A 21 -18.93 11.85 6.47
CA ALA A 21 -19.17 13.01 5.65
C ALA A 21 -20.39 12.82 4.72
N ALA A 22 -20.49 11.68 4.06
CA ALA A 22 -21.63 11.32 3.22
C ALA A 22 -22.93 11.18 4.03
N LYS A 23 -22.88 10.60 5.24
CA LYS A 23 -24.03 10.51 6.14
C LYS A 23 -24.55 11.89 6.54
N ALA A 24 -23.64 12.83 6.85
CA ALA A 24 -24.03 14.21 7.17
C ALA A 24 -24.69 14.91 5.99
N ALA A 25 -24.16 14.71 4.78
CA ALA A 25 -24.75 15.25 3.54
C ALA A 25 -26.14 14.66 3.27
N ALA A 26 -26.35 13.37 3.56
CA ALA A 26 -27.68 12.74 3.43
C ALA A 26 -28.70 13.33 4.41
N PHE A 27 -28.33 13.54 5.67
CA PHE A 27 -29.18 14.22 6.64
C PHE A 27 -29.58 15.64 6.17
N PHE A 28 -28.62 16.40 5.66
CA PHE A 28 -28.90 17.74 5.12
C PHE A 28 -29.88 17.69 3.94
N LEU A 29 -29.70 16.74 3.03
CA LEU A 29 -30.58 16.55 1.88
C LEU A 29 -32.03 16.26 2.30
N THR A 30 -32.22 15.56 3.43
CA THR A 30 -33.55 15.23 3.99
C THR A 30 -34.09 16.30 4.94
N GLY A 31 -33.42 17.44 5.06
CA GLY A 31 -33.86 18.58 5.87
C GLY A 31 -33.41 18.56 7.33
N ASP A 32 -32.54 17.64 7.72
CA ASP A 32 -32.03 17.50 9.09
C ASP A 32 -30.50 17.74 9.12
N GLU A 33 -30.10 18.99 9.37
CA GLU A 33 -28.68 19.35 9.41
C GLU A 33 -28.02 18.93 10.73
N LYS A 34 -27.05 18.00 10.65
CA LYS A 34 -26.29 17.51 11.80
C LYS A 34 -24.89 18.11 11.83
N THR A 35 -24.46 18.57 13.01
CA THR A 35 -23.09 19.02 13.31
C THR A 35 -22.21 17.91 13.86
N GLN A 36 -22.81 16.81 14.28
CA GLN A 36 -22.15 15.61 14.81
C GLN A 36 -22.72 14.36 14.13
N ILE A 37 -21.83 13.46 13.75
CA ILE A 37 -22.21 12.18 13.15
C ILE A 37 -21.59 11.05 13.93
N SER A 38 -22.38 10.03 14.19
CA SER A 38 -21.92 8.75 14.74
C SER A 38 -22.18 7.64 13.74
N LEU A 39 -21.21 6.74 13.61
CA LEU A 39 -21.36 5.52 12.82
C LEU A 39 -20.58 4.35 13.44
N GLN A 40 -21.04 3.14 13.22
CA GLN A 40 -20.34 1.93 13.62
C GLN A 40 -19.35 1.53 12.53
N THR A 41 -18.09 1.30 12.93
CA THR A 41 -17.06 0.81 12.01
C THR A 41 -17.16 -0.72 11.85
N PRO A 42 -16.67 -1.29 10.73
CA PRO A 42 -16.58 -2.74 10.57
C PRO A 42 -15.77 -3.44 11.68
N GLY A 43 -14.83 -2.72 12.30
CA GLY A 43 -14.08 -3.19 13.47
C GLY A 43 -14.86 -3.16 14.78
N GLY A 44 -16.18 -2.88 14.75
CA GLY A 44 -17.08 -2.91 15.90
C GLY A 44 -17.03 -1.68 16.83
N ARG A 45 -16.23 -0.68 16.50
CA ARG A 45 -16.11 0.55 17.29
C ARG A 45 -17.06 1.63 16.75
N VAL A 46 -17.74 2.34 17.67
CA VAL A 46 -18.51 3.52 17.31
C VAL A 46 -17.56 4.71 17.16
N ALA A 47 -17.63 5.36 16.02
CA ALA A 47 -16.88 6.59 15.70
C ALA A 47 -17.80 7.81 15.85
N HIS A 48 -17.27 8.88 16.44
CA HIS A 48 -17.98 10.15 16.60
C HIS A 48 -17.17 11.26 15.91
N PHE A 49 -17.81 12.02 15.04
CA PHE A 49 -17.17 13.07 14.27
C PHE A 49 -17.88 14.39 14.42
N GLN A 50 -17.11 15.47 14.55
CA GLN A 50 -17.58 16.82 14.27
C GLN A 50 -17.59 17.03 12.76
N VAL A 51 -18.63 17.65 12.26
CA VAL A 51 -18.82 17.88 10.84
C VAL A 51 -18.83 19.36 10.54
N GLN A 52 -18.11 19.76 9.49
CA GLN A 52 -18.08 21.13 9.00
C GLN A 52 -18.84 21.23 7.67
N LYS A 53 -19.76 22.16 7.58
CA LYS A 53 -20.46 22.51 6.33
C LYS A 53 -19.61 23.46 5.50
N LEU A 54 -19.53 23.21 4.21
CA LEU A 54 -18.87 24.06 3.22
C LEU A 54 -19.78 24.21 2.00
N VAL A 55 -19.99 25.43 1.52
CA VAL A 55 -20.71 25.70 0.27
C VAL A 55 -19.69 26.07 -0.80
N ASP A 56 -19.67 25.32 -1.89
CA ASP A 56 -18.81 25.54 -3.05
C ASP A 56 -19.68 25.54 -4.32
N GLY A 57 -19.92 26.72 -4.87
CA GLY A 57 -20.88 26.94 -5.93
C GLY A 57 -22.31 26.53 -5.53
N GLU A 58 -22.92 25.67 -6.31
CA GLU A 58 -24.28 25.13 -6.04
C GLU A 58 -24.26 23.92 -5.10
N MET A 59 -23.08 23.38 -4.78
CA MET A 59 -22.93 22.18 -3.96
C MET A 59 -22.70 22.52 -2.49
N THR A 60 -23.40 21.80 -1.63
CA THR A 60 -23.16 21.81 -0.18
C THR A 60 -22.42 20.55 0.21
N TRP A 61 -21.24 20.74 0.79
CA TRP A 61 -20.33 19.70 1.23
C TRP A 61 -20.31 19.61 2.75
N PHE A 62 -20.14 18.39 3.25
CA PHE A 62 -19.95 18.14 4.67
C PHE A 62 -18.59 17.50 4.87
N GLY A 63 -17.74 18.13 5.67
CA GLY A 63 -16.35 17.73 5.89
C GLY A 63 -16.12 17.11 7.25
N VAL A 64 -15.29 16.07 7.27
CA VAL A 64 -14.74 15.45 8.48
C VAL A 64 -13.23 15.55 8.41
N GLN A 65 -12.62 16.04 9.49
CA GLN A 65 -11.17 16.06 9.60
C GLN A 65 -10.66 14.71 10.10
N LYS A 66 -9.74 14.10 9.38
CA LYS A 66 -9.19 12.80 9.72
C LYS A 66 -8.27 12.89 10.93
N ASP A 67 -8.57 12.09 11.95
CA ASP A 67 -7.71 11.83 13.08
C ASP A 67 -7.14 10.40 12.96
N ALA A 68 -5.85 10.28 12.68
CA ALA A 68 -5.15 9.00 12.57
C ALA A 68 -4.67 8.45 13.93
N GLY A 69 -4.97 9.12 15.03
CA GLY A 69 -4.42 8.77 16.34
C GLY A 69 -2.93 9.11 16.44
N ASP A 70 -2.16 8.23 17.06
CA ASP A 70 -0.71 8.35 17.21
C ASP A 70 0.06 7.69 16.03
N ASP A 71 -0.64 7.33 14.94
CA ASP A 71 -0.01 6.82 13.72
C ASP A 71 0.64 7.96 12.91
N PRO A 72 1.85 7.79 12.38
CA PRO A 72 2.51 8.78 11.51
C PRO A 72 1.93 8.81 10.09
N ASP A 73 0.62 8.70 9.97
CA ASP A 73 -0.12 8.71 8.71
C ASP A 73 -0.11 10.10 8.08
N VAL A 74 0.38 10.21 6.86
CA VAL A 74 0.46 11.48 6.11
C VAL A 74 -0.90 12.11 5.83
N THR A 75 -1.98 11.35 5.93
CA THR A 75 -3.35 11.82 5.78
C THR A 75 -3.98 12.32 7.08
N HIS A 76 -3.22 12.31 8.20
CA HIS A 76 -3.66 12.91 9.45
C HIS A 76 -3.96 14.41 9.26
N GLY A 77 -5.09 14.88 9.78
CA GLY A 77 -5.54 16.26 9.64
C GLY A 77 -6.17 16.61 8.29
N ALA A 78 -6.17 15.72 7.31
CA ALA A 78 -6.82 15.95 6.02
C ALA A 78 -8.33 16.08 6.18
N TRP A 79 -8.93 17.02 5.43
CA TRP A 79 -10.37 17.16 5.33
C TRP A 79 -10.91 16.24 4.23
N ILE A 80 -11.88 15.41 4.59
CA ILE A 80 -12.62 14.53 3.68
C ILE A 80 -14.05 15.03 3.61
N TYR A 81 -14.45 15.49 2.43
CA TYR A 81 -15.77 16.03 2.18
C TYR A 81 -16.66 15.03 1.45
N GLY A 82 -17.94 15.01 1.80
CA GLY A 82 -19.01 14.31 1.12
C GLY A 82 -20.16 15.24 0.78
N ALA A 83 -20.78 15.01 -0.37
CA ALA A 83 -22.02 15.65 -0.78
C ALA A 83 -22.98 14.58 -1.29
N VAL A 84 -24.29 14.80 -1.11
CA VAL A 84 -25.35 13.95 -1.66
C VAL A 84 -26.34 14.83 -2.41
N SER A 85 -26.63 14.48 -3.65
CA SER A 85 -27.59 15.17 -4.49
C SER A 85 -28.57 14.22 -5.17
N ARG A 86 -29.77 14.67 -5.46
CA ARG A 86 -30.76 13.91 -6.23
C ARG A 86 -30.44 14.01 -7.71
N ILE A 87 -30.44 12.90 -8.44
CA ILE A 87 -30.27 12.88 -9.88
C ILE A 87 -31.63 13.21 -10.53
N SER A 88 -31.71 14.29 -11.28
CA SER A 88 -32.95 14.64 -12.02
C SER A 88 -33.09 13.73 -13.23
N LYS A 89 -34.36 13.44 -13.63
CA LYS A 89 -34.66 12.62 -14.81
C LYS A 89 -34.20 13.27 -16.13
N ASP A 90 -33.99 14.58 -16.14
CA ASP A 90 -33.54 15.34 -17.30
C ASP A 90 -32.03 15.25 -17.55
N MET A 91 -31.26 14.78 -16.59
CA MET A 91 -29.84 14.48 -16.76
C MET A 91 -29.65 13.09 -17.40
N GLY A 92 -30.05 12.93 -18.62
CA GLY A 92 -30.02 11.75 -19.49
C GLY A 92 -29.13 10.58 -19.14
N PHE A 93 -29.46 9.83 -18.07
CA PHE A 93 -28.79 8.58 -17.74
C PHE A 93 -29.20 7.49 -18.73
N ARG A 94 -28.54 7.43 -19.90
CA ARG A 94 -28.63 6.28 -20.79
C ARG A 94 -27.62 5.24 -20.37
N ARG A 95 -28.13 4.16 -19.83
CA ARG A 95 -27.37 2.92 -19.60
C ARG A 95 -26.77 2.48 -20.93
N SER A 96 -25.47 2.56 -21.13
CA SER A 96 -24.77 1.78 -22.16
C SER A 96 -24.67 0.34 -21.67
N VAL A 97 -25.79 -0.40 -21.75
CA VAL A 97 -25.74 -1.86 -21.72
C VAL A 97 -25.25 -2.26 -23.11
N GLU A 98 -23.95 -2.37 -23.28
CA GLU A 98 -23.38 -3.07 -24.43
C GLU A 98 -23.65 -4.56 -24.27
N SER A 99 -24.78 -5.01 -24.79
CA SER A 99 -24.89 -6.38 -25.29
C SER A 99 -23.93 -6.51 -26.46
N LYS A 100 -23.00 -7.44 -26.37
CA LYS A 100 -22.15 -7.83 -27.50
C LYS A 100 -23.04 -8.30 -28.66
N SER A 101 -23.28 -7.46 -29.65
CA SER A 101 -23.43 -7.82 -31.05
C SER A 101 -23.55 -6.56 -31.93
N ASP A 102 -22.78 -6.62 -33.03
CA ASP A 102 -22.84 -5.85 -34.25
C ASP A 102 -22.35 -4.39 -34.30
N ARG A 103 -21.17 -4.33 -34.96
CA ARG A 103 -20.60 -3.14 -35.59
C ARG A 103 -21.45 -2.71 -36.75
N THR A 104 -21.90 -1.49 -36.74
CA THR A 104 -22.01 -0.66 -37.95
C THR A 104 -21.82 0.82 -37.60
N CYS A 105 -21.01 1.42 -38.42
CA CYS A 105 -20.55 2.80 -38.39
C CYS A 105 -21.65 3.74 -38.92
N GLU A 106 -22.00 4.82 -38.19
CA GLU A 106 -22.53 6.03 -38.84
C GLU A 106 -22.27 7.32 -38.05
N LYS A 107 -21.76 8.23 -38.74
CA LYS A 107 -21.50 9.67 -38.80
C LYS A 107 -21.92 10.60 -37.65
N LYS A 108 -20.94 11.46 -37.37
CA LYS A 108 -20.99 12.70 -36.57
C LYS A 108 -22.05 13.67 -37.07
N GLU A 109 -22.82 14.24 -36.14
CA GLU A 109 -23.37 15.59 -36.25
C GLU A 109 -22.89 16.45 -35.08
N THR A 110 -22.43 17.62 -35.46
CA THR A 110 -21.90 18.69 -34.59
C THR A 110 -23.04 19.34 -33.82
N VAL A 111 -22.92 19.43 -32.51
CA VAL A 111 -23.71 20.29 -31.64
C VAL A 111 -22.79 21.27 -30.93
N GLU A 112 -23.15 22.55 -31.04
CA GLU A 112 -22.44 23.71 -30.55
C GLU A 112 -22.42 23.82 -29.01
N LYS A 113 -21.41 24.58 -28.55
CA LYS A 113 -21.04 24.89 -27.18
C LYS A 113 -22.18 25.39 -26.31
N HIS A 114 -22.36 24.76 -25.15
CA HIS A 114 -22.46 25.38 -23.83
C HIS A 114 -22.44 24.26 -22.77
N ASP A 115 -21.57 24.42 -21.75
CA ASP A 115 -21.48 23.82 -20.44
C ASP A 115 -20.25 22.96 -20.19
N VAL A 116 -19.21 23.66 -19.70
CA VAL A 116 -18.01 23.03 -19.14
C VAL A 116 -18.34 22.16 -17.88
N ASP A 117 -19.47 22.44 -17.23
CA ASP A 117 -19.93 21.69 -16.06
C ASP A 117 -20.64 20.36 -16.43
N GLN A 118 -21.30 20.28 -17.58
CA GLN A 118 -22.01 19.07 -18.01
C GLN A 118 -21.04 17.93 -18.41
N GLU A 119 -19.90 18.25 -19.00
CA GLU A 119 -18.87 17.23 -19.33
C GLU A 119 -18.24 16.64 -18.08
N ALA A 120 -17.96 17.46 -17.06
CA ALA A 120 -17.43 16.99 -15.77
C ALA A 120 -18.42 16.08 -15.02
N TRP A 121 -19.72 16.34 -15.14
CA TRP A 121 -20.78 15.52 -14.57
C TRP A 121 -20.93 14.17 -15.28
N THR A 122 -20.90 14.16 -16.61
CA THR A 122 -21.02 12.93 -17.42
C THR A 122 -19.82 12.00 -17.23
N ASP A 123 -18.60 12.55 -17.12
CA ASP A 123 -17.39 11.77 -16.85
C ASP A 123 -17.38 11.21 -15.42
N GLY A 124 -17.84 11.98 -14.44
CA GLY A 124 -18.00 11.54 -13.05
C GLY A 124 -19.00 10.40 -12.89
N LEU A 125 -20.13 10.44 -13.60
CA LEU A 125 -21.14 9.37 -13.60
C LEU A 125 -20.65 8.10 -14.33
N ALA A 126 -19.88 8.24 -15.41
CA ALA A 126 -19.31 7.11 -16.14
C ALA A 126 -18.34 6.28 -15.28
N ARG A 127 -17.78 6.88 -14.22
CA ARG A 127 -16.86 6.25 -13.27
C ARG A 127 -17.49 5.98 -11.89
N ALA A 128 -18.79 6.19 -11.75
CA ALA A 128 -19.48 5.99 -10.49
C ALA A 128 -19.66 4.49 -10.19
N TYR A 129 -19.52 4.16 -8.91
CA TYR A 129 -19.93 2.86 -8.39
C TYR A 129 -21.44 2.89 -8.12
N GLU A 130 -22.16 1.88 -8.60
CA GLU A 130 -23.57 1.68 -8.26
C GLU A 130 -23.65 0.82 -6.99
N TRP A 131 -24.64 1.11 -6.13
CA TRP A 131 -24.94 0.31 -4.94
C TRP A 131 -25.55 -1.02 -5.35
N GLU A 132 -24.90 -2.09 -4.96
CA GLU A 132 -25.41 -3.45 -5.09
C GLU A 132 -25.60 -4.00 -3.66
N PRO A 133 -26.83 -4.10 -3.16
CA PRO A 133 -27.08 -4.62 -1.83
C PRO A 133 -26.77 -6.10 -1.75
N ASP A 134 -26.24 -6.55 -0.61
CA ASP A 134 -25.81 -7.95 -0.39
C ASP A 134 -27.02 -8.91 -0.32
N THR A 135 -28.22 -8.39 -0.02
CA THR A 135 -29.46 -9.18 0.04
C THR A 135 -30.64 -8.37 -0.50
N GLU A 136 -31.70 -9.06 -1.00
CA GLU A 136 -32.95 -8.40 -1.42
C GLU A 136 -33.63 -7.65 -0.27
N ALA A 137 -33.34 -8.01 0.99
CA ALA A 137 -33.89 -7.37 2.18
C ALA A 137 -33.24 -6.01 2.49
N ASP A 138 -32.03 -5.75 1.95
CA ASP A 138 -31.29 -4.53 2.23
C ASP A 138 -31.66 -3.36 1.31
N HIS A 139 -32.63 -3.56 0.43
CA HIS A 139 -33.07 -2.51 -0.51
C HIS A 139 -34.59 -2.46 -0.65
N SER A 140 -35.18 -1.35 -0.23
CA SER A 140 -36.63 -1.12 -0.36
C SER A 140 -37.09 -0.98 -1.82
N GLY A 141 -36.17 -0.97 -2.80
CA GLY A 141 -36.45 -0.74 -4.21
C GLY A 141 -36.90 0.70 -4.55
N GLN A 142 -36.88 1.60 -3.58
CA GLN A 142 -37.41 2.96 -3.72
C GLN A 142 -36.40 3.95 -4.28
N PHE A 143 -35.08 3.68 -4.14
CA PHE A 143 -34.00 4.55 -4.63
C PHE A 143 -32.80 3.76 -5.10
N ARG A 144 -31.95 4.38 -5.94
CA ARG A 144 -30.65 3.88 -6.33
C ARG A 144 -29.57 4.87 -5.88
N LEU A 145 -28.39 4.34 -5.50
CA LEU A 145 -27.25 5.13 -5.06
C LEU A 145 -26.07 4.95 -6.00
N PHE A 146 -25.44 6.06 -6.32
CA PHE A 146 -24.23 6.12 -7.11
C PHE A 146 -23.15 6.85 -6.30
N LEU A 147 -21.91 6.37 -6.36
CA LEU A 147 -20.76 6.96 -5.64
C LEU A 147 -19.68 7.32 -6.64
N THR A 148 -19.29 8.58 -6.65
CA THR A 148 -18.18 9.11 -7.44
C THR A 148 -17.28 9.99 -6.59
N ALA A 149 -16.26 10.57 -7.19
CA ALA A 149 -15.37 11.49 -6.51
C ALA A 149 -15.04 12.71 -7.39
N LYS A 150 -14.69 13.79 -6.71
CA LYS A 150 -14.07 14.99 -7.26
C LYS A 150 -12.55 14.91 -7.04
N ASP A 151 -11.86 15.98 -7.24
CA ASP A 151 -10.41 16.12 -7.11
C ASP A 151 -9.84 15.62 -5.77
N GLY A 152 -8.62 15.12 -5.79
CA GLY A 152 -7.88 14.64 -4.62
C GLY A 152 -8.17 13.21 -4.19
N ILE A 153 -9.07 12.50 -4.86
CA ILE A 153 -9.21 11.05 -4.78
C ILE A 153 -8.64 10.46 -6.06
N GLY A 154 -7.68 9.55 -5.93
CA GLY A 154 -6.91 9.05 -7.05
C GLY A 154 -7.71 8.13 -7.97
N LEU A 155 -7.32 8.12 -9.25
CA LEU A 155 -7.80 7.18 -10.25
C LEU A 155 -6.86 5.97 -10.33
N VAL A 156 -7.41 4.79 -10.46
CA VAL A 156 -6.66 3.56 -10.67
C VAL A 156 -6.25 3.46 -12.14
N THR A 157 -4.94 3.42 -12.41
CA THR A 157 -4.38 3.35 -13.77
C THR A 157 -3.75 1.99 -14.08
N LYS A 158 -3.49 1.15 -13.05
CA LYS A 158 -2.87 -0.17 -13.20
C LYS A 158 -3.77 -1.27 -12.66
N PRO A 159 -3.78 -2.47 -13.28
CA PRO A 159 -4.52 -3.62 -12.77
C PRO A 159 -3.89 -4.17 -11.49
N GLY A 160 -4.67 -4.98 -10.73
CA GLY A 160 -4.21 -5.67 -9.52
C GLY A 160 -4.73 -5.08 -8.20
N LEU A 161 -5.38 -3.91 -8.24
CA LEU A 161 -6.10 -3.36 -7.09
C LEU A 161 -7.52 -3.92 -7.02
N SER A 162 -8.14 -3.80 -5.84
CA SER A 162 -9.57 -4.13 -5.64
C SER A 162 -10.53 -3.16 -6.34
N CYS A 163 -10.02 -2.04 -6.82
CA CYS A 163 -10.75 -1.07 -7.61
C CYS A 163 -10.41 -1.28 -9.09
N PRO A 164 -11.40 -1.28 -10.00
CA PRO A 164 -11.15 -1.42 -11.44
C PRO A 164 -10.31 -0.27 -12.01
N VAL A 165 -9.54 -0.56 -13.06
CA VAL A 165 -8.82 0.47 -13.81
C VAL A 165 -9.82 1.46 -14.40
N GLY A 166 -9.49 2.75 -14.30
CA GLY A 166 -10.35 3.85 -14.74
C GLY A 166 -11.34 4.35 -13.68
N ASN A 167 -11.51 3.64 -12.56
CA ASN A 167 -12.37 4.06 -11.45
C ASN A 167 -11.56 4.78 -10.36
N TYR A 168 -12.27 5.52 -9.50
CA TYR A 168 -11.66 6.13 -8.32
C TYR A 168 -11.20 5.07 -7.31
N ALA A 169 -10.10 5.34 -6.62
CA ALA A 169 -9.53 4.45 -5.62
C ALA A 169 -10.35 4.48 -4.29
N ILE A 170 -11.61 4.05 -4.38
CA ILE A 170 -12.52 3.88 -3.25
C ILE A 170 -12.69 2.37 -3.03
N ASN A 171 -12.02 1.82 -2.02
CA ASN A 171 -11.97 0.38 -1.79
C ASN A 171 -13.35 -0.20 -1.40
N PRO A 172 -13.57 -1.52 -1.59
CA PRO A 172 -14.90 -2.15 -1.39
C PRO A 172 -15.50 -1.89 -0.01
N VAL A 173 -14.76 -2.11 1.09
CA VAL A 173 -15.27 -1.90 2.46
C VAL A 173 -15.67 -0.44 2.72
N PRO A 174 -14.83 0.57 2.43
CA PRO A 174 -15.24 1.97 2.46
C PRO A 174 -16.49 2.29 1.60
N ARG A 175 -16.58 1.74 0.38
CA ARG A 175 -17.77 1.93 -0.48
C ARG A 175 -19.03 1.44 0.21
N GLN A 176 -18.98 0.23 0.75
CA GLN A 176 -20.09 -0.35 1.50
C GLN A 176 -20.47 0.51 2.71
N MET A 177 -19.49 0.97 3.50
CA MET A 177 -19.74 1.86 4.63
C MET A 177 -20.42 3.16 4.22
N ILE A 178 -19.99 3.77 3.11
CA ILE A 178 -20.57 5.01 2.58
C ILE A 178 -22.02 4.76 2.15
N PHE A 179 -22.26 3.74 1.33
CA PHE A 179 -23.59 3.39 0.86
C PHE A 179 -24.54 3.08 2.03
N GLN A 180 -24.17 2.21 2.95
CA GLN A 180 -24.98 1.87 4.13
C GLN A 180 -25.30 3.10 4.99
N SER A 181 -24.32 4.00 5.16
CA SER A 181 -24.53 5.23 5.94
C SER A 181 -25.54 6.17 5.30
N VAL A 182 -25.57 6.27 3.98
CA VAL A 182 -26.53 7.09 3.22
C VAL A 182 -27.89 6.38 3.13
N THR A 183 -27.91 5.09 2.83
CA THR A 183 -29.12 4.25 2.79
C THR A 183 -29.94 4.38 4.06
N HIS A 184 -29.29 4.23 5.22
CA HIS A 184 -29.93 4.34 6.53
C HIS A 184 -30.72 5.68 6.71
N VAL A 185 -30.15 6.80 6.26
CA VAL A 185 -30.79 8.11 6.35
C VAL A 185 -31.96 8.24 5.37
N LEU A 186 -31.77 7.75 4.14
CA LEU A 186 -32.81 7.84 3.08
C LEU A 186 -34.02 6.94 3.38
N GLU A 187 -33.81 5.76 3.99
CA GLU A 187 -34.86 4.86 4.41
C GLU A 187 -35.73 5.44 5.55
N GLU A 188 -35.10 6.08 6.54
CA GLU A 188 -35.80 6.75 7.64
C GLU A 188 -36.73 7.89 7.15
N THR A 189 -36.47 8.43 5.95
CA THR A 189 -37.22 9.56 5.37
C THR A 189 -38.11 9.15 4.20
N GLU A 190 -38.27 7.84 3.95
CA GLU A 190 -39.07 7.31 2.82
C GLU A 190 -38.65 7.94 1.48
N ALA A 191 -37.37 8.15 1.27
CA ALA A 191 -36.83 8.81 0.08
C ALA A 191 -37.00 7.96 -1.19
N HIS A 192 -37.26 8.60 -2.33
CA HIS A 192 -37.43 7.93 -3.62
C HIS A 192 -36.55 8.53 -4.71
N GLY A 193 -36.14 7.73 -5.70
CA GLY A 193 -35.41 8.17 -6.89
C GLY A 193 -33.93 7.81 -6.85
N ASP A 194 -33.13 8.52 -7.62
CA ASP A 194 -31.70 8.24 -7.79
C ASP A 194 -30.88 9.32 -7.11
N TYR A 195 -29.83 8.91 -6.40
CA TYR A 195 -28.96 9.81 -5.65
C TYR A 195 -27.49 9.59 -6.00
N LEU A 196 -26.76 10.70 -6.11
CA LEU A 196 -25.32 10.71 -6.32
C LEU A 196 -24.61 11.16 -5.05
N ILE A 197 -23.72 10.31 -4.57
CA ILE A 197 -22.79 10.60 -3.49
C ILE A 197 -21.46 11.02 -4.15
N GLN A 198 -20.95 12.19 -3.77
CA GLN A 198 -19.66 12.68 -4.24
C GLN A 198 -18.71 12.86 -3.07
N LEU A 199 -17.46 12.46 -3.28
CA LEU A 199 -16.38 12.66 -2.30
C LEU A 199 -15.36 13.65 -2.84
N TRP A 200 -14.73 14.40 -1.94
CA TRP A 200 -13.70 15.37 -2.29
C TRP A 200 -12.66 15.51 -1.18
N ILE A 201 -11.39 15.61 -1.56
CA ILE A 201 -10.27 15.81 -0.62
C ILE A 201 -9.35 16.90 -1.18
N PRO A 202 -9.50 18.17 -0.77
CA PRO A 202 -8.76 19.29 -1.36
C PRO A 202 -7.24 19.10 -1.40
N ALA A 203 -6.65 18.59 -0.33
CA ALA A 203 -5.21 18.34 -0.22
C ALA A 203 -4.77 16.97 -0.80
N GLY A 204 -5.69 16.20 -1.36
CA GLY A 204 -5.45 14.80 -1.71
C GLY A 204 -4.35 14.59 -2.75
N ARG A 205 -4.21 15.48 -3.74
CA ARG A 205 -3.13 15.41 -4.74
C ARG A 205 -1.75 15.54 -4.12
N GLU A 206 -1.57 16.50 -3.23
CA GLU A 206 -0.29 16.75 -2.57
C GLU A 206 0.05 15.63 -1.58
N LEU A 207 -0.95 15.16 -0.83
CA LEU A 207 -0.79 14.07 0.12
C LEU A 207 -0.41 12.76 -0.59
N ALA A 208 -0.99 12.47 -1.76
CA ALA A 208 -0.72 11.26 -2.52
C ALA A 208 0.77 11.09 -2.86
N LEU A 209 1.48 12.18 -3.14
CA LEU A 209 2.92 12.17 -3.44
C LEU A 209 3.78 11.65 -2.28
N LYS A 210 3.24 11.66 -1.06
CA LYS A 210 3.90 11.17 0.16
C LYS A 210 3.44 9.77 0.57
N THR A 211 2.61 9.13 -0.25
CA THR A 211 2.06 7.79 -0.02
C THR A 211 2.62 6.78 -1.02
N PHE A 212 2.20 5.51 -0.88
CA PHE A 212 2.49 4.47 -1.87
C PHE A 212 1.64 4.56 -3.14
N ASN A 213 0.64 5.44 -3.20
CA ASN A 213 -0.31 5.53 -4.31
C ASN A 213 0.35 5.61 -5.70
N PRO A 214 1.38 6.48 -5.93
CA PRO A 214 2.03 6.54 -7.23
C PRO A 214 2.66 5.21 -7.65
N LYS A 215 3.30 4.47 -6.74
CA LYS A 215 3.87 3.13 -7.01
C LYS A 215 2.76 2.12 -7.37
N LEU A 216 1.59 2.25 -6.75
CA LEU A 216 0.43 1.40 -6.99
C LEU A 216 -0.41 1.82 -8.21
N GLY A 217 0.04 2.79 -9.01
CA GLY A 217 -0.73 3.29 -10.15
C GLY A 217 -2.05 3.94 -9.76
N ILE A 218 -2.05 4.66 -8.63
CA ILE A 218 -3.17 5.49 -8.20
C ILE A 218 -2.73 6.95 -8.39
N GLU A 219 -3.33 7.63 -9.36
CA GLU A 219 -2.92 8.95 -9.81
C GLU A 219 -3.93 10.03 -9.43
N GLY A 220 -3.45 11.24 -9.18
CA GLY A 220 -4.29 12.43 -8.95
C GLY A 220 -4.89 12.55 -7.55
N GLY A 221 -4.60 11.63 -6.62
CA GLY A 221 -5.11 11.75 -5.25
C GLY A 221 -4.80 10.57 -4.35
N ILE A 222 -5.34 10.62 -3.12
CA ILE A 222 -5.22 9.54 -2.15
C ILE A 222 -6.33 8.49 -2.34
N SER A 223 -6.18 7.34 -1.70
CA SER A 223 -7.19 6.28 -1.67
C SER A 223 -8.15 6.46 -0.50
N ILE A 224 -9.40 6.08 -0.73
CA ILE A 224 -10.39 5.87 0.35
C ILE A 224 -10.31 4.40 0.76
N LEU A 225 -9.67 4.13 1.89
CA LEU A 225 -9.32 2.79 2.34
C LEU A 225 -9.62 2.55 3.83
N GLY A 226 -9.53 1.30 4.25
CA GLY A 226 -9.65 0.84 5.62
C GLY A 226 -10.66 -0.29 5.76
N THR A 227 -10.18 -1.50 6.06
CA THR A 227 -11.00 -2.70 6.18
C THR A 227 -11.76 -2.77 7.50
N THR A 228 -11.17 -2.24 8.57
CA THR A 228 -11.79 -2.20 9.91
C THR A 228 -12.40 -0.84 10.24
N GLY A 229 -12.11 0.19 9.44
CA GLY A 229 -12.46 1.58 9.73
C GLY A 229 -11.57 2.25 10.79
N ILE A 230 -10.66 1.51 11.41
CA ILE A 230 -9.80 1.95 12.52
C ILE A 230 -8.34 1.94 12.07
N VAL A 231 -7.61 2.99 12.41
CA VAL A 231 -6.14 3.06 12.26
C VAL A 231 -5.52 2.58 13.57
N ASN A 232 -4.78 1.48 13.49
CA ASN A 232 -3.95 0.99 14.58
C ASN A 232 -2.52 1.49 14.38
N PRO A 233 -2.01 2.37 15.25
CA PRO A 233 -0.70 2.97 15.08
C PRO A 233 0.41 1.93 14.98
N MET A 234 1.37 2.15 14.06
CA MET A 234 2.53 1.30 13.86
C MET A 234 2.17 -0.17 13.53
N SER A 235 1.09 -0.38 12.78
CA SER A 235 0.62 -1.72 12.41
C SER A 235 1.60 -2.44 11.48
N GLU A 236 2.24 -3.50 11.99
CA GLU A 236 3.06 -4.40 11.16
C GLU A 236 2.20 -5.06 10.07
N GLN A 237 0.94 -5.39 10.38
CA GLN A 237 0.03 -6.00 9.42
C GLN A 237 -0.26 -5.07 8.23
N ALA A 238 -0.51 -3.79 8.47
CA ALA A 238 -0.73 -2.82 7.39
C ALA A 238 0.49 -2.69 6.46
N LEU A 239 1.70 -2.72 7.03
CA LEU A 239 2.93 -2.71 6.24
C LEU A 239 3.10 -4.00 5.43
N MET A 240 2.83 -5.16 6.04
CA MET A 240 2.84 -6.46 5.36
C MET A 240 1.84 -6.51 4.20
N ASP A 241 0.63 -6.02 4.41
CA ASP A 241 -0.42 -5.99 3.38
C ASP A 241 -0.02 -5.08 2.21
N THR A 242 0.64 -3.95 2.48
CA THR A 242 1.16 -3.05 1.44
C THR A 242 2.26 -3.72 0.61
N ILE A 243 3.22 -4.39 1.25
CA ILE A 243 4.30 -5.12 0.56
C ILE A 243 3.71 -6.23 -0.33
N ARG A 244 2.77 -7.00 0.22
CA ARG A 244 2.10 -8.08 -0.50
C ARG A 244 1.32 -7.57 -1.71
N LEU A 245 0.65 -6.43 -1.55
CA LEU A 245 -0.10 -5.78 -2.62
C LEU A 245 0.83 -5.32 -3.74
N GLU A 246 1.97 -4.68 -3.43
CA GLU A 246 2.94 -4.23 -4.43
C GLU A 246 3.51 -5.42 -5.23
N ILE A 247 3.85 -6.53 -4.56
CA ILE A 247 4.30 -7.77 -5.23
C ILE A 247 3.20 -8.31 -6.15
N HIS A 248 1.96 -8.38 -5.67
CA HIS A 248 0.82 -8.86 -6.46
C HIS A 248 0.60 -8.02 -7.72
N MET A 249 0.67 -6.71 -7.61
CA MET A 249 0.47 -5.81 -8.75
C MET A 249 1.53 -6.01 -9.83
N ARG A 250 2.80 -6.21 -9.46
CA ARG A 250 3.85 -6.53 -10.42
C ARG A 250 3.60 -7.84 -11.14
N ALA A 251 3.15 -8.86 -10.41
CA ALA A 251 2.77 -10.14 -11.03
C ALA A 251 1.59 -9.99 -12.01
N VAL A 252 0.56 -9.23 -11.65
CA VAL A 252 -0.59 -8.95 -12.54
C VAL A 252 -0.17 -8.13 -13.76
N ALA A 253 0.85 -7.27 -13.63
CA ALA A 253 1.45 -6.55 -14.76
C ALA A 253 2.27 -7.45 -15.69
N GLY A 254 2.42 -8.75 -15.38
CA GLY A 254 3.16 -9.72 -16.18
C GLY A 254 4.65 -9.79 -15.87
N GLU A 255 5.09 -9.19 -14.77
CA GLU A 255 6.47 -9.32 -14.33
C GLU A 255 6.72 -10.72 -13.76
N HIS A 256 7.80 -11.36 -14.19
CA HIS A 256 8.23 -12.68 -13.72
C HIS A 256 9.53 -12.61 -12.90
N SER A 257 10.13 -11.44 -12.81
CA SER A 257 11.36 -11.15 -12.06
C SER A 257 11.14 -9.96 -11.15
N LEU A 258 11.72 -10.00 -9.95
CA LEU A 258 11.51 -8.97 -8.94
C LEU A 258 12.82 -8.59 -8.24
N ILE A 259 12.98 -7.31 -7.91
CA ILE A 259 14.02 -6.84 -6.99
C ILE A 259 13.39 -6.63 -5.61
N LEU A 260 13.98 -7.22 -4.58
CA LEU A 260 13.60 -6.98 -3.19
C LEU A 260 14.73 -6.28 -2.44
N ALA A 261 14.38 -5.23 -1.68
CA ALA A 261 15.32 -4.54 -0.81
C ALA A 261 14.73 -4.29 0.59
N PRO A 262 15.47 -4.52 1.69
CA PRO A 262 14.95 -4.34 3.04
C PRO A 262 15.10 -2.89 3.55
N GLY A 263 14.65 -1.90 2.77
CA GLY A 263 14.61 -0.49 3.14
C GLY A 263 15.59 0.41 2.38
N ASN A 264 15.62 1.68 2.77
CA ASN A 264 16.23 2.80 2.04
C ASN A 264 17.72 2.62 1.68
N TYR A 265 18.49 1.91 2.51
CA TYR A 265 19.90 1.63 2.19
C TYR A 265 20.03 0.74 0.95
N GLY A 266 19.17 -0.26 0.81
CA GLY A 266 19.14 -1.13 -0.36
C GLY A 266 18.72 -0.37 -1.63
N GLU A 267 17.67 0.44 -1.54
CA GLU A 267 17.18 1.26 -2.64
C GLU A 267 18.24 2.26 -3.14
N ARG A 268 18.90 2.94 -2.20
CA ARG A 268 19.98 3.88 -2.54
C ARG A 268 21.16 3.16 -3.19
N PHE A 269 21.53 1.99 -2.67
CA PHE A 269 22.63 1.19 -3.21
C PHE A 269 22.32 0.69 -4.64
N LEU A 270 21.07 0.33 -4.92
CA LEU A 270 20.62 -0.03 -6.27
C LEU A 270 20.89 1.11 -7.26
N ALA A 271 20.50 2.34 -6.90
CA ALA A 271 20.65 3.50 -7.79
C ALA A 271 22.11 3.92 -7.95
N GLU A 272 22.85 4.07 -6.83
CA GLU A 272 24.19 4.68 -6.82
C GLU A 272 25.29 3.71 -7.30
N HIS A 273 25.12 2.40 -7.05
CA HIS A 273 26.18 1.42 -7.29
C HIS A 273 25.83 0.36 -8.34
N LEU A 274 24.55 0.05 -8.50
CA LEU A 274 24.11 -0.94 -9.48
C LEU A 274 23.48 -0.32 -10.73
N GLY A 275 23.19 0.99 -10.75
CA GLY A 275 22.58 1.68 -11.89
C GLY A 275 21.14 1.26 -12.16
N ILE A 276 20.42 0.82 -11.11
CA ILE A 276 19.03 0.35 -11.16
C ILE A 276 18.14 1.39 -10.48
N ALA A 277 17.05 1.81 -11.14
CA ALA A 277 16.15 2.83 -10.59
C ALA A 277 15.45 2.34 -9.30
N ILE A 278 15.26 3.26 -8.34
CA ILE A 278 14.72 2.93 -7.00
C ILE A 278 13.31 2.36 -7.08
N ASP A 279 12.51 2.84 -8.01
CA ASP A 279 11.12 2.42 -8.23
C ASP A 279 10.97 1.01 -8.82
N GLN A 280 12.08 0.43 -9.30
CA GLN A 280 12.10 -0.97 -9.75
C GLN A 280 12.15 -1.97 -8.59
N ALA A 281 12.47 -1.53 -7.38
CA ALA A 281 12.56 -2.40 -6.22
C ALA A 281 11.31 -2.33 -5.33
N VAL A 282 10.87 -3.50 -4.85
CA VAL A 282 9.90 -3.61 -3.76
C VAL A 282 10.61 -3.57 -2.41
N THR A 283 10.19 -2.64 -1.57
CA THR A 283 10.76 -2.46 -0.23
C THR A 283 10.10 -3.41 0.77
N CYS A 284 10.81 -4.46 1.18
CA CYS A 284 10.25 -5.50 2.06
C CYS A 284 10.47 -5.27 3.57
N SER A 285 11.05 -4.14 3.98
CA SER A 285 11.33 -3.80 5.38
C SER A 285 12.12 -4.90 6.12
N ASN A 286 11.56 -5.45 7.21
CA ASN A 286 12.14 -6.55 7.97
C ASN A 286 11.50 -7.92 7.63
N PHE A 287 10.47 -7.95 6.76
CA PHE A 287 9.65 -9.12 6.44
C PHE A 287 10.24 -9.93 5.28
N ILE A 288 11.53 -10.30 5.41
CA ILE A 288 12.32 -10.87 4.30
C ILE A 288 11.74 -12.20 3.82
N ALA A 289 11.49 -13.14 4.75
CA ALA A 289 10.98 -14.45 4.38
C ALA A 289 9.55 -14.38 3.82
N ASP A 290 8.72 -13.47 4.37
CA ASP A 290 7.36 -13.28 3.90
C ASP A 290 7.34 -12.67 2.49
N ALA A 291 8.16 -11.65 2.23
CA ALA A 291 8.26 -11.03 0.90
C ALA A 291 8.72 -12.02 -0.17
N ILE A 292 9.72 -12.86 0.14
CA ILE A 292 10.19 -13.91 -0.77
C ILE A 292 9.08 -14.93 -1.03
N ARG A 293 8.38 -15.39 0.01
CA ARG A 293 7.28 -16.34 -0.13
C ARG A 293 6.16 -15.75 -0.98
N TRP A 294 5.70 -14.51 -0.69
CA TRP A 294 4.65 -13.85 -1.49
C TRP A 294 5.06 -13.65 -2.93
N SER A 295 6.34 -13.38 -3.21
CA SER A 295 6.85 -13.28 -4.57
C SER A 295 6.75 -14.62 -5.31
N ALA A 296 7.17 -15.71 -4.67
CA ALA A 296 7.05 -17.06 -5.24
C ALA A 296 5.58 -17.48 -5.42
N ASP A 297 4.72 -17.23 -4.42
CA ASP A 297 3.28 -17.50 -4.46
C ASP A 297 2.57 -16.69 -5.58
N ALA A 298 3.07 -15.50 -5.90
CA ALA A 298 2.59 -14.65 -6.99
C ALA A 298 3.11 -15.09 -8.38
N GLY A 299 3.95 -16.13 -8.46
CA GLY A 299 4.46 -16.65 -9.72
C GLY A 299 5.77 -16.03 -10.21
N MET A 300 6.50 -15.30 -9.35
CA MET A 300 7.83 -14.82 -9.70
C MET A 300 8.81 -16.00 -9.86
N SER A 301 9.48 -16.07 -11.00
CA SER A 301 10.48 -17.10 -11.29
C SER A 301 11.89 -16.68 -10.86
N GLU A 302 12.15 -15.38 -10.71
CA GLU A 302 13.44 -14.84 -10.35
C GLU A 302 13.32 -13.69 -9.34
N ILE A 303 14.20 -13.68 -8.33
CA ILE A 303 14.29 -12.63 -7.31
C ILE A 303 15.76 -12.20 -7.16
N LEU A 304 16.02 -10.91 -7.37
CA LEU A 304 17.28 -10.29 -6.98
C LEU A 304 17.09 -9.62 -5.60
N PHE A 305 17.73 -10.17 -4.58
CA PHE A 305 17.68 -9.61 -3.23
C PHE A 305 18.92 -8.76 -2.95
N VAL A 306 18.73 -7.45 -2.69
CA VAL A 306 19.84 -6.52 -2.44
C VAL A 306 19.69 -5.88 -1.06
N GLY A 307 20.71 -6.05 -0.20
CA GLY A 307 20.60 -5.49 1.15
C GLY A 307 21.91 -5.33 1.90
N HIS A 308 21.88 -4.39 2.85
CA HIS A 308 23.00 -4.09 3.73
C HIS A 308 23.30 -5.27 4.68
N ILE A 309 24.60 -5.55 4.89
CA ILE A 309 25.07 -6.68 5.70
C ILE A 309 24.49 -6.66 7.12
N GLY A 310 24.29 -5.49 7.72
CA GLY A 310 23.71 -5.35 9.05
C GLY A 310 22.32 -5.98 9.22
N LYS A 311 21.56 -6.14 8.13
CA LYS A 311 20.31 -6.92 8.12
C LYS A 311 20.51 -8.33 7.55
N LEU A 312 21.21 -8.44 6.42
CA LEU A 312 21.31 -9.71 5.69
C LEU A 312 22.12 -10.77 6.42
N ILE A 313 23.07 -10.41 7.25
CA ILE A 313 23.80 -11.42 8.05
C ILE A 313 22.83 -12.26 8.91
N LYS A 314 21.74 -11.71 9.41
CA LYS A 314 20.72 -12.44 10.15
C LYS A 314 20.07 -13.54 9.30
N VAL A 315 19.92 -13.30 8.00
CA VAL A 315 19.37 -14.27 7.04
C VAL A 315 20.30 -15.46 6.85
N ALA A 316 21.64 -15.25 6.93
CA ALA A 316 22.59 -16.35 6.88
C ALA A 316 22.45 -17.32 8.08
N GLY A 317 21.84 -16.88 9.16
CA GLY A 317 21.42 -17.69 10.31
C GLY A 317 19.99 -18.20 10.25
N GLY A 318 19.28 -18.03 9.14
CA GLY A 318 17.89 -18.48 8.96
C GLY A 318 16.83 -17.59 9.63
N VAL A 319 17.19 -16.36 10.03
CA VAL A 319 16.26 -15.41 10.66
C VAL A 319 15.29 -14.87 9.59
N LYS A 320 14.01 -15.14 9.77
CA LYS A 320 12.94 -14.81 8.80
C LYS A 320 12.55 -13.32 8.81
N ASN A 321 12.49 -12.72 10.01
CA ASN A 321 12.20 -11.31 10.23
C ASN A 321 13.37 -10.64 10.94
N THR A 322 14.00 -9.67 10.29
CA THR A 322 15.25 -9.05 10.76
C THR A 322 15.06 -7.92 11.77
N HIS A 323 13.83 -7.66 12.24
CA HIS A 323 13.55 -6.66 13.25
C HIS A 323 14.26 -6.99 14.57
N SER A 324 14.78 -5.98 15.26
CA SER A 324 15.56 -6.13 16.50
C SER A 324 14.79 -6.79 17.65
N LYS A 325 13.44 -6.68 17.66
CA LYS A 325 12.59 -7.33 18.67
C LYS A 325 12.72 -8.86 18.70
N TYR A 326 13.19 -9.48 17.61
CA TYR A 326 13.44 -10.92 17.51
C TYR A 326 14.88 -11.32 17.90
N GLY A 327 15.62 -10.39 18.47
CA GLY A 327 17.00 -10.57 18.92
C GLY A 327 18.04 -10.05 17.92
N ASP A 328 19.23 -9.85 18.45
CA ASP A 328 20.39 -9.49 17.64
C ASP A 328 21.39 -10.64 17.69
N ARG A 329 21.46 -11.40 16.62
CA ARG A 329 22.38 -12.54 16.46
C ARG A 329 23.41 -12.31 15.37
N ARG A 330 23.67 -11.04 15.04
CA ARG A 330 24.54 -10.68 13.91
C ARG A 330 25.97 -11.19 14.10
N MET A 331 26.52 -11.01 15.29
CA MET A 331 27.91 -11.37 15.59
C MET A 331 28.08 -12.88 15.66
N GLU A 332 27.18 -13.60 16.33
CA GLU A 332 27.19 -15.06 16.37
C GLU A 332 27.12 -15.66 14.98
N ILE A 333 26.21 -15.18 14.14
CA ILE A 333 26.05 -15.70 12.77
C ILE A 333 27.28 -15.38 11.92
N MET A 334 27.90 -14.21 12.12
CA MET A 334 29.13 -13.85 11.41
C MET A 334 30.30 -14.74 11.84
N ALA A 335 30.44 -14.99 13.12
CA ALA A 335 31.43 -15.93 13.67
C ALA A 335 31.20 -17.38 13.16
N ASP A 336 29.95 -17.82 13.06
CA ASP A 336 29.58 -19.11 12.48
C ASP A 336 29.94 -19.25 10.97
N CYS A 337 30.25 -18.14 10.31
CA CYS A 337 30.71 -18.14 8.91
C CYS A 337 32.23 -18.20 8.77
N LEU A 338 32.99 -18.24 9.87
CA LEU A 338 34.46 -18.45 9.84
C LEU A 338 34.81 -19.75 9.12
N PRO A 339 35.91 -19.78 8.33
CA PRO A 339 36.34 -20.98 7.61
C PRO A 339 36.59 -22.17 8.54
N GLY A 340 36.05 -23.33 8.16
CA GLY A 340 36.29 -24.59 8.92
C GLY A 340 37.73 -25.09 8.90
N THR A 341 38.55 -24.54 8.01
CA THR A 341 39.98 -24.87 7.84
C THR A 341 40.89 -24.15 8.82
N LEU A 342 40.38 -23.21 9.62
CA LEU A 342 41.15 -22.53 10.65
C LEU A 342 41.54 -23.50 11.76
N ASP A 343 42.77 -23.30 12.31
CA ASP A 343 43.17 -23.92 13.55
C ASP A 343 42.17 -23.58 14.67
N GLU A 344 41.92 -24.55 15.56
CA GLU A 344 40.88 -24.41 16.60
C GLU A 344 41.16 -23.23 17.55
N GLN A 345 42.41 -23.01 17.90
CA GLN A 345 42.80 -21.93 18.80
C GLN A 345 42.58 -20.56 18.12
N VAL A 346 43.02 -20.44 16.88
CA VAL A 346 42.80 -19.21 16.06
C VAL A 346 41.31 -18.95 15.87
N ARG A 347 40.53 -19.99 15.57
CA ARG A 347 39.08 -19.89 15.40
C ARG A 347 38.39 -19.37 16.65
N ASN A 348 38.76 -19.90 17.84
CA ASN A 348 38.21 -19.48 19.11
C ASN A 348 38.56 -18.02 19.41
N GLU A 349 39.80 -17.60 19.21
CA GLU A 349 40.23 -16.22 19.40
C GLU A 349 39.42 -15.26 18.45
N TRP A 350 39.29 -15.60 17.19
CA TRP A 350 38.56 -14.76 16.24
C TRP A 350 37.08 -14.74 16.50
N THR A 351 36.49 -15.85 16.94
CA THR A 351 35.09 -15.91 17.38
C THR A 351 34.87 -14.95 18.55
N ASP A 352 35.71 -14.96 19.56
CA ASP A 352 35.60 -14.08 20.73
C ASP A 352 35.72 -12.61 20.31
N ARG A 353 36.62 -12.30 19.38
CA ARG A 353 36.79 -10.97 18.82
C ARG A 353 35.51 -10.48 18.09
N ILE A 354 34.93 -11.31 17.21
CA ILE A 354 33.72 -10.98 16.50
C ILE A 354 32.53 -10.82 17.45
N LEU A 355 32.40 -11.71 18.44
CA LEU A 355 31.34 -11.63 19.45
C LEU A 355 31.43 -10.37 20.30
N GLY A 356 32.62 -9.81 20.48
CA GLY A 356 32.88 -8.55 21.18
C GLY A 356 32.51 -7.29 20.36
N CYS A 357 32.23 -7.39 19.05
CA CYS A 357 31.91 -6.27 18.22
C CYS A 357 30.47 -5.75 18.44
N ASN A 358 30.28 -4.43 18.37
CA ASN A 358 28.97 -3.80 18.47
C ASN A 358 28.28 -3.66 17.11
N THR A 359 29.07 -3.55 16.05
CA THR A 359 28.57 -3.31 14.69
C THR A 359 29.13 -4.31 13.67
N THR A 360 28.42 -4.49 12.57
CA THR A 360 28.89 -5.32 11.46
C THR A 360 30.13 -4.73 10.78
N GLU A 361 30.25 -3.41 10.76
CA GLU A 361 31.40 -2.70 10.20
C GLU A 361 32.68 -3.00 11.01
N GLU A 362 32.60 -2.98 12.34
CA GLU A 362 33.71 -3.34 13.23
C GLU A 362 34.15 -4.82 13.03
N ALA A 363 33.21 -5.73 12.93
CA ALA A 363 33.50 -7.13 12.61
C ALA A 363 34.15 -7.30 11.23
N LEU A 364 33.68 -6.56 10.21
CA LEU A 364 34.26 -6.55 8.87
C LEU A 364 35.69 -6.02 8.87
N GLU A 365 36.02 -5.03 9.70
CA GLU A 365 37.39 -4.53 9.87
C GLU A 365 38.34 -5.62 10.34
N TYR A 366 37.95 -6.39 11.34
CA TYR A 366 38.73 -7.57 11.79
C TYR A 366 38.89 -8.60 10.69
N LEU A 367 37.77 -8.99 10.02
CA LEU A 367 37.82 -9.98 8.94
C LEU A 367 38.72 -9.55 7.78
N LYS A 368 38.78 -8.27 7.47
CA LYS A 368 39.68 -7.70 6.44
C LYS A 368 41.12 -7.71 6.92
N SER A 369 41.40 -7.34 8.18
CA SER A 369 42.74 -7.38 8.77
C SER A 369 43.31 -8.80 8.83
N TRP A 370 42.46 -9.80 8.99
CA TRP A 370 42.83 -11.21 8.98
C TRP A 370 42.91 -11.82 7.56
N GLY A 371 42.53 -11.08 6.52
CA GLY A 371 42.60 -11.54 5.14
C GLY A 371 41.56 -12.59 4.74
N ILE A 372 40.49 -12.76 5.54
CA ILE A 372 39.47 -13.80 5.32
C ILE A 372 38.06 -13.23 5.01
N CYS A 373 37.92 -11.93 4.87
CA CYS A 373 36.63 -11.29 4.67
C CYS A 373 35.85 -11.93 3.50
N ASP A 374 36.51 -12.14 2.35
CA ASP A 374 35.87 -12.73 1.17
C ASP A 374 35.37 -14.15 1.41
N GLN A 375 36.13 -14.98 2.16
CA GLN A 375 35.71 -16.34 2.48
C GLN A 375 34.51 -16.38 3.41
N VAL A 376 34.50 -15.49 4.42
CA VAL A 376 33.35 -15.35 5.35
C VAL A 376 32.12 -14.84 4.63
N MET A 377 32.27 -13.82 3.78
CA MET A 377 31.16 -13.28 3.01
C MET A 377 30.63 -14.26 1.97
N HIS A 378 31.50 -15.02 1.30
CA HIS A 378 31.06 -16.11 0.40
C HIS A 378 30.20 -17.15 1.16
N THR A 379 30.65 -17.57 2.36
CA THR A 379 29.87 -18.48 3.20
C THR A 379 28.54 -17.88 3.63
N ALA A 380 28.54 -16.62 4.06
CA ALA A 380 27.35 -15.92 4.47
C ALA A 380 26.33 -15.79 3.33
N VAL A 381 26.76 -15.33 2.15
CA VAL A 381 25.90 -15.17 0.95
C VAL A 381 25.34 -16.51 0.48
N SER A 382 26.13 -17.58 0.48
CA SER A 382 25.68 -18.92 0.14
C SER A 382 24.60 -19.43 1.11
N ARG A 383 24.74 -19.15 2.41
CA ARG A 383 23.72 -19.48 3.42
C ARG A 383 22.46 -18.63 3.25
N MET A 384 22.60 -17.32 2.97
CA MET A 384 21.46 -16.43 2.67
C MET A 384 20.66 -16.96 1.49
N GLN A 385 21.31 -17.25 0.36
CA GLN A 385 20.66 -17.78 -0.83
C GLN A 385 19.94 -19.11 -0.54
N ARG A 386 20.57 -20.02 0.21
CA ARG A 386 19.96 -21.30 0.55
C ARG A 386 18.67 -21.11 1.34
N TYR A 387 18.66 -20.26 2.38
CA TYR A 387 17.46 -20.00 3.17
C TYR A 387 16.39 -19.30 2.32
N MET A 388 16.77 -18.31 1.52
CA MET A 388 15.82 -17.59 0.66
C MET A 388 15.18 -18.52 -0.38
N LYS A 389 15.96 -19.42 -1.04
CA LYS A 389 15.42 -20.45 -1.93
C LYS A 389 14.49 -21.42 -1.20
N GLN A 390 14.81 -21.79 0.03
CA GLN A 390 13.93 -22.62 0.86
C GLN A 390 12.60 -21.90 1.16
N TRP A 391 12.63 -20.61 1.48
CA TRP A 391 11.41 -19.83 1.73
C TRP A 391 10.57 -19.59 0.47
N ALA A 392 11.19 -19.55 -0.69
CA ALA A 392 10.54 -19.51 -2.00
C ALA A 392 9.93 -20.85 -2.45
N GLY A 393 10.07 -21.92 -1.67
CA GLY A 393 9.55 -23.26 -2.04
C GLY A 393 10.32 -23.97 -3.13
N GLY A 394 11.51 -23.50 -3.51
CA GLY A 394 12.43 -24.15 -4.46
C GLY A 394 12.18 -23.86 -5.95
N ASN A 395 11.06 -23.24 -6.33
CA ASN A 395 10.69 -23.00 -7.73
C ASN A 395 11.10 -21.61 -8.25
N CYS A 396 11.76 -20.81 -7.43
CA CYS A 396 12.19 -19.44 -7.76
C CYS A 396 13.71 -19.35 -7.69
N ASP A 397 14.33 -18.77 -8.71
CA ASP A 397 15.76 -18.47 -8.67
C ASP A 397 16.00 -17.20 -7.85
N VAL A 398 16.62 -17.36 -6.69
CA VAL A 398 16.93 -16.24 -5.79
C VAL A 398 18.41 -15.94 -5.85
N GLN A 399 18.76 -14.74 -6.25
CA GLN A 399 20.12 -14.21 -6.25
C GLN A 399 20.27 -13.12 -5.19
N VAL A 400 21.44 -13.05 -4.55
CA VAL A 400 21.68 -12.18 -3.40
C VAL A 400 22.89 -11.30 -3.66
N VAL A 401 22.75 -10.01 -3.33
CA VAL A 401 23.85 -9.05 -3.24
C VAL A 401 23.83 -8.44 -1.84
N THR A 402 24.92 -8.56 -1.12
CA THR A 402 25.09 -7.89 0.18
C THR A 402 26.22 -6.88 0.13
N PHE A 403 26.04 -5.77 0.83
CA PHE A 403 26.95 -4.64 0.82
C PHE A 403 27.10 -4.00 2.19
N SER A 404 28.14 -3.21 2.36
CA SER A 404 28.35 -2.24 3.43
C SER A 404 28.40 -0.84 2.84
N THR A 405 27.96 0.15 3.58
CA THR A 405 28.09 1.56 3.19
C THR A 405 29.55 2.05 3.19
N VAL A 406 30.44 1.34 3.90
CA VAL A 406 31.86 1.67 4.01
C VAL A 406 32.69 0.94 2.95
N TYR A 407 32.38 -0.34 2.72
CA TYR A 407 33.24 -1.23 1.90
C TYR A 407 32.63 -1.60 0.54
N GLY A 408 31.44 -1.08 0.20
CA GLY A 408 30.75 -1.44 -1.05
C GLY A 408 30.25 -2.88 -1.05
N ILE A 409 30.26 -3.55 -2.20
CA ILE A 409 29.82 -4.94 -2.33
C ILE A 409 30.76 -5.83 -1.52
N LEU A 410 30.16 -6.61 -0.59
CA LEU A 410 30.85 -7.58 0.24
C LEU A 410 30.76 -9.00 -0.31
N GLY A 411 29.70 -9.30 -1.01
CA GLY A 411 29.50 -10.60 -1.62
C GLY A 411 28.23 -10.66 -2.45
N LYS A 412 28.25 -11.54 -3.43
CA LYS A 412 27.13 -11.78 -4.34
C LYS A 412 27.09 -13.23 -4.79
N THR A 413 25.92 -13.72 -5.19
CA THR A 413 25.76 -15.04 -5.78
C THR A 413 26.15 -15.05 -7.25
N SER A 414 26.47 -16.23 -7.81
CA SER A 414 27.06 -16.40 -9.14
C SER A 414 26.29 -15.72 -10.27
N ASP A 415 24.95 -15.82 -10.26
CA ASP A 415 24.10 -15.34 -11.35
C ASP A 415 23.52 -13.96 -11.11
N SER A 416 23.90 -13.29 -10.01
CA SER A 416 23.42 -11.95 -9.68
C SER A 416 23.78 -10.90 -10.74
N ASP A 417 24.97 -11.02 -11.36
CA ASP A 417 25.42 -10.07 -12.40
C ASP A 417 24.51 -10.13 -13.63
N ARG A 418 24.08 -11.31 -14.06
CA ARG A 418 23.12 -11.48 -15.16
C ARG A 418 21.80 -10.77 -14.87
N MET A 419 21.31 -10.89 -13.63
CA MET A 419 20.09 -10.18 -13.23
C MET A 419 20.29 -8.67 -13.16
N ILE A 420 21.41 -8.19 -12.61
CA ILE A 420 21.73 -6.76 -12.51
C ILE A 420 21.77 -6.14 -13.90
N GLU A 421 22.50 -6.76 -14.86
CA GLU A 421 22.60 -6.24 -16.22
C GLU A 421 21.21 -6.14 -16.89
N ARG A 422 20.34 -7.12 -16.72
CA ARG A 422 18.99 -7.07 -17.28
C ARG A 422 18.20 -5.89 -16.70
N TRP A 423 18.28 -5.65 -15.39
CA TRP A 423 17.55 -4.57 -14.74
C TRP A 423 18.10 -3.17 -15.03
N ARG A 424 19.35 -3.05 -15.44
CA ARG A 424 19.94 -1.75 -15.91
C ARG A 424 19.35 -1.29 -17.23
N HIS A 425 18.84 -2.21 -18.02
CA HIS A 425 18.35 -1.95 -19.39
C HIS A 425 16.81 -2.01 -19.48
N SER A 426 16.14 -2.25 -18.35
CA SER A 426 14.68 -2.23 -18.22
C SER A 426 14.22 -0.83 -17.80
#